data_fc67bbc9e65732b19c940e7c92093776
#
_entry.id   fc67bbc9e65732b19c940e7c92093776
#
_cell.length_a   1.000
_cell.length_b   1.000
_cell.length_c   1.000
_cell.angle_alpha   90.00
_cell.angle_beta   90.00
_cell.angle_gamma   90.00
#
_symmetry.space_group_name_H-M   'P 1'
#
loop_
_entity.id
_entity.type
_entity.pdbx_description
1 polymer ?
#
loop_
_entity_poly.entity_id
_entity_poly.type
_entity_poly.pdbx_seq_one_letter_code
_entity_poly.pdbx_strand_id
1 'polypeptide(L)'
;MRCGVRCLDDCFSRVSGRTLQGGSIMVIQTHGRNGQYNPHLHIIATSGGWDRKASQWVHLEYVPYPMLRKKWQWYLLTMLRQTVKTQEMTRLVDACYTRYREGGVTNGQKGDVPARYQSLATYLAKYVVSPPISLRRIDRYDGQRVTYPYRSHKSERVERETVDVYTFIGRMVQHVFPKSFQRIRSYGVQATKTFAKLKGVIQEALAKVQGIVKGAIKIIAPLTYRQRYQQSTGRDPLRCPHCQRAMGLWRIWHPTYGVIYDELETMRRGKYASQETRAAPDGGARRALRAASGGVPVSLFGLR
;
A
#
# COMPACT_ATOMS: atom_id res chain seq x y z
N MET A 1 3.16 3.38 -12.30
CA MET A 1 2.64 2.10 -11.80
C MET A 1 2.66 0.98 -12.86
N ARG A 2 2.06 1.13 -14.05
CA ARG A 2 2.08 0.05 -15.08
C ARG A 2 3.48 -0.42 -15.44
N CYS A 3 4.46 0.49 -15.53
CA CYS A 3 5.86 0.14 -15.74
C CYS A 3 6.43 -0.72 -14.60
N GLY A 4 6.07 -0.40 -13.35
CA GLY A 4 6.49 -1.17 -12.18
C GLY A 4 5.97 -2.61 -12.22
N VAL A 5 4.69 -2.80 -12.62
CA VAL A 5 4.12 -4.15 -12.79
C VAL A 5 4.90 -4.93 -13.84
N ARG A 6 5.05 -4.36 -15.05
CA ARG A 6 5.78 -5.01 -16.14
C ARG A 6 7.23 -5.35 -15.75
N CYS A 7 7.88 -4.44 -15.03
CA CYS A 7 9.23 -4.65 -14.53
C CYS A 7 9.30 -5.86 -13.57
N LEU A 8 8.37 -5.97 -12.63
CA LEU A 8 8.31 -7.09 -11.69
C LEU A 8 7.99 -8.42 -12.39
N ASP A 9 6.95 -8.42 -13.24
CA ASP A 9 6.53 -9.63 -13.96
C ASP A 9 7.65 -10.16 -14.86
N ASP A 10 8.38 -9.26 -15.53
CA ASP A 10 9.53 -9.63 -16.35
C ASP A 10 10.72 -10.14 -15.50
N CYS A 11 10.96 -9.54 -14.33
CA CYS A 11 11.96 -10.05 -13.38
C CYS A 11 11.58 -11.44 -12.88
N PHE A 12 10.33 -11.65 -12.47
CA PHE A 12 9.84 -12.93 -12.00
C PHE A 12 9.94 -14.01 -13.07
N SER A 13 9.56 -13.67 -14.29
CA SER A 13 9.65 -14.60 -15.44
C SER A 13 11.08 -14.99 -15.76
N ARG A 14 12.01 -14.04 -15.68
CA ARG A 14 13.45 -14.31 -15.92
C ARG A 14 14.08 -15.17 -14.86
N VAL A 15 13.75 -14.91 -13.59
CA VAL A 15 14.33 -15.67 -12.46
C VAL A 15 13.77 -17.10 -12.42
N SER A 16 12.48 -17.27 -12.70
CA SER A 16 11.83 -18.59 -12.63
C SER A 16 11.95 -19.42 -13.91
N GLY A 17 12.27 -18.79 -15.06
CA GLY A 17 12.15 -19.43 -16.37
C GLY A 17 10.68 -19.70 -16.78
N ARG A 18 9.72 -19.12 -16.08
CA ARG A 18 8.26 -19.36 -16.26
C ARG A 18 7.49 -18.06 -16.34
N THR A 19 6.33 -18.09 -17.00
CA THR A 19 5.42 -16.93 -16.98
C THR A 19 4.60 -16.96 -15.70
N LEU A 20 4.99 -16.13 -14.74
CA LEU A 20 4.31 -16.03 -13.44
C LEU A 20 3.38 -14.82 -13.41
N GLN A 21 2.22 -15.00 -12.80
CA GLN A 21 1.32 -13.92 -12.43
C GLN A 21 1.54 -13.57 -10.96
N GLY A 22 2.37 -12.55 -10.71
CA GLY A 22 2.58 -12.01 -9.38
C GLY A 22 1.42 -11.14 -8.91
N GLY A 23 1.51 -10.65 -7.68
CA GLY A 23 0.62 -9.66 -7.12
C GLY A 23 1.42 -8.49 -6.57
N SER A 24 0.88 -7.27 -6.71
CA SER A 24 1.51 -6.11 -6.11
C SER A 24 0.50 -5.03 -5.72
N ILE A 25 0.82 -4.31 -4.65
CA ILE A 25 0.17 -3.08 -4.25
C ILE A 25 1.19 -1.97 -4.43
N MET A 26 0.86 -0.97 -5.21
CA MET A 26 1.75 0.14 -5.55
C MET A 26 1.18 1.45 -5.05
N VAL A 27 2.04 2.25 -4.43
CA VAL A 27 1.74 3.60 -3.94
C VAL A 27 2.69 4.59 -4.60
N ILE A 28 2.15 5.62 -5.26
CA ILE A 28 2.97 6.75 -5.72
C ILE A 28 3.17 7.71 -4.57
N GLN A 29 4.42 8.05 -4.29
CA GLN A 29 4.81 9.15 -3.43
C GLN A 29 5.62 10.15 -4.25
N THR A 30 5.36 11.44 -4.06
CA THR A 30 5.96 12.51 -4.86
C THR A 30 7.02 13.31 -4.12
N HIS A 31 7.16 13.10 -2.81
CA HIS A 31 8.04 13.90 -1.97
C HIS A 31 9.21 13.12 -1.39
N GLY A 32 10.35 13.75 -1.31
CA GLY A 32 11.48 13.32 -0.48
C GLY A 32 11.28 13.68 1.00
N ARG A 33 12.27 13.34 1.83
CA ARG A 33 12.25 13.65 3.29
C ARG A 33 12.26 15.14 3.60
N ASN A 34 12.84 15.94 2.71
CA ASN A 34 12.90 17.41 2.80
C ASN A 34 11.74 18.12 2.10
N GLY A 35 10.70 17.41 1.67
CA GLY A 35 9.54 17.99 0.99
C GLY A 35 9.78 18.40 -0.47
N GLN A 36 10.97 18.17 -1.04
CA GLN A 36 11.23 18.42 -2.45
C GLN A 36 10.56 17.36 -3.33
N TYR A 37 10.24 17.73 -4.58
CA TYR A 37 9.65 16.84 -5.56
C TYR A 37 10.59 15.69 -5.91
N ASN A 38 10.18 14.48 -5.56
CA ASN A 38 10.94 13.24 -5.77
C ASN A 38 9.97 12.08 -6.01
N PRO A 39 9.40 11.97 -7.22
CA PRO A 39 8.40 10.95 -7.52
C PRO A 39 9.02 9.56 -7.50
N HIS A 40 8.41 8.66 -6.74
CA HIS A 40 8.84 7.27 -6.62
C HIS A 40 7.67 6.34 -6.28
N LEU A 41 7.88 5.05 -6.49
CA LEU A 41 6.91 4.00 -6.17
C LEU A 41 7.35 3.23 -4.93
N HIS A 42 6.43 3.09 -3.98
CA HIS A 42 6.49 2.06 -2.97
C HIS A 42 5.70 0.86 -3.47
N ILE A 43 6.34 -0.31 -3.45
CA ILE A 43 5.75 -1.53 -3.97
C ILE A 43 5.82 -2.61 -2.91
N ILE A 44 4.67 -3.21 -2.61
CA ILE A 44 4.58 -4.47 -1.91
C ILE A 44 4.23 -5.50 -2.96
N ALA A 45 5.11 -6.45 -3.18
CA ALA A 45 4.93 -7.51 -4.15
C ALA A 45 4.94 -8.87 -3.47
N THR A 46 4.27 -9.84 -4.08
CA THR A 46 4.38 -11.23 -3.68
C THR A 46 5.79 -11.75 -3.97
N SER A 47 6.30 -12.65 -3.14
CA SER A 47 7.55 -13.39 -3.40
C SER A 47 7.27 -14.50 -4.40
N GLY A 48 7.15 -14.15 -5.68
CA GLY A 48 6.80 -15.07 -6.75
C GLY A 48 5.40 -14.85 -7.33
N GLY A 49 4.85 -15.86 -7.98
CA GLY A 49 3.59 -15.75 -8.66
C GLY A 49 2.94 -17.08 -9.01
N TRP A 50 1.74 -16.98 -9.52
CA TRP A 50 0.95 -18.09 -10.01
C TRP A 50 1.39 -18.50 -11.42
N ASP A 51 1.86 -19.73 -11.57
CA ASP A 51 2.08 -20.36 -12.88
C ASP A 51 0.75 -20.94 -13.38
N ARG A 52 0.15 -20.29 -14.38
CA ARG A 52 -1.13 -20.73 -14.93
C ARG A 52 -1.04 -22.07 -15.69
N LYS A 53 0.14 -22.37 -16.27
CA LYS A 53 0.33 -23.62 -17.02
C LYS A 53 0.44 -24.81 -16.10
N ALA A 54 1.24 -24.67 -15.04
CA ALA A 54 1.44 -25.74 -14.06
C ALA A 54 0.38 -25.73 -12.94
N SER A 55 -0.55 -24.76 -12.92
CA SER A 55 -1.56 -24.58 -11.89
C SER A 55 -0.99 -24.64 -10.47
N GLN A 56 0.12 -23.95 -10.25
CA GLN A 56 0.80 -23.92 -8.95
C GLN A 56 1.43 -22.56 -8.64
N TRP A 57 1.61 -22.30 -7.36
CA TRP A 57 2.39 -21.14 -6.90
C TRP A 57 3.87 -21.45 -6.99
N VAL A 58 4.63 -20.54 -7.61
CA VAL A 58 6.09 -20.59 -7.66
C VAL A 58 6.64 -19.51 -6.74
N HIS A 59 7.31 -19.94 -5.68
CA HIS A 59 8.00 -19.02 -4.76
C HIS A 59 9.34 -18.61 -5.32
N LEU A 60 9.70 -17.34 -5.16
CA LEU A 60 11.01 -16.79 -5.52
C LEU A 60 11.69 -16.28 -4.26
N GLU A 61 12.77 -16.90 -3.87
CA GLU A 61 13.55 -16.49 -2.69
C GLU A 61 14.27 -15.16 -2.91
N TYR A 62 14.62 -14.87 -4.16
CA TYR A 62 15.44 -13.71 -4.49
C TYR A 62 15.11 -13.15 -5.87
N VAL A 63 15.10 -11.83 -5.97
CA VAL A 63 15.07 -11.09 -7.24
C VAL A 63 16.35 -10.25 -7.33
N PRO A 64 17.20 -10.45 -8.36
CA PRO A 64 18.46 -9.73 -8.47
C PRO A 64 18.25 -8.22 -8.63
N TYR A 65 18.70 -7.43 -7.66
CA TYR A 65 18.57 -5.97 -7.69
C TYR A 65 19.21 -5.29 -8.91
N PRO A 66 20.40 -5.72 -9.39
CA PRO A 66 20.97 -5.16 -10.62
C PRO A 66 20.04 -5.33 -11.82
N MET A 67 19.40 -6.49 -11.95
CA MET A 67 18.42 -6.74 -13.01
C MET A 67 17.18 -5.85 -12.83
N LEU A 68 16.65 -5.74 -11.62
CA LEU A 68 15.49 -4.90 -11.31
C LEU A 68 15.77 -3.42 -11.63
N ARG A 69 16.96 -2.90 -11.29
CA ARG A 69 17.37 -1.52 -11.60
C ARG A 69 17.40 -1.23 -13.09
N LYS A 70 18.06 -2.10 -13.87
CA LYS A 70 18.17 -1.94 -15.33
C LYS A 70 16.81 -2.05 -16.01
N LYS A 71 15.98 -3.02 -15.60
CA LYS A 71 14.62 -3.18 -16.12
C LYS A 71 13.72 -2.02 -15.77
N TRP A 72 13.77 -1.54 -14.52
CA TRP A 72 13.01 -0.37 -14.10
C TRP A 72 13.35 0.86 -14.93
N GLN A 73 14.63 1.15 -15.09
CA GLN A 73 15.11 2.24 -15.95
C GLN A 73 14.58 2.09 -17.36
N TRP A 74 14.71 0.90 -17.95
CA TRP A 74 14.26 0.65 -19.30
C TRP A 74 12.75 0.85 -19.48
N TYR A 75 11.93 0.28 -18.61
CA TYR A 75 10.47 0.42 -18.68
C TYR A 75 10.03 1.87 -18.50
N LEU A 76 10.63 2.59 -17.55
CA LEU A 76 10.31 3.98 -17.26
C LEU A 76 10.70 4.89 -18.44
N LEU A 77 11.96 4.82 -18.87
CA LEU A 77 12.48 5.69 -19.91
C LEU A 77 11.86 5.40 -21.29
N THR A 78 11.58 4.13 -21.60
CA THR A 78 10.84 3.75 -22.82
C THR A 78 9.43 4.35 -22.80
N MET A 79 8.73 4.27 -21.67
CA MET A 79 7.39 4.83 -21.52
C MET A 79 7.42 6.36 -21.67
N LEU A 80 8.39 7.04 -21.09
CA LEU A 80 8.54 8.50 -21.23
C LEU A 80 8.77 8.90 -22.67
N ARG A 81 9.71 8.24 -23.38
CA ARG A 81 10.00 8.49 -24.80
C ARG A 81 8.76 8.25 -25.69
N GLN A 82 7.97 7.22 -25.38
CA GLN A 82 6.75 6.90 -26.15
C GLN A 82 5.60 7.88 -25.88
N THR A 83 5.52 8.40 -24.66
CA THR A 83 4.43 9.30 -24.25
C THR A 83 4.71 10.75 -24.63
N VAL A 84 5.95 11.21 -24.41
CA VAL A 84 6.40 12.57 -24.72
C VAL A 84 7.31 12.51 -25.95
N LYS A 85 6.70 12.63 -27.12
CA LYS A 85 7.37 12.46 -28.42
C LYS A 85 8.09 13.74 -28.88
N THR A 86 8.94 14.31 -28.01
CA THR A 86 9.75 15.48 -28.32
C THR A 86 11.23 15.11 -28.47
N GLN A 87 11.97 15.89 -29.25
CA GLN A 87 13.40 15.71 -29.39
C GLN A 87 14.14 15.94 -28.06
N GLU A 88 13.64 16.89 -27.25
CA GLU A 88 14.16 17.17 -25.91
C GLU A 88 14.03 15.96 -25.00
N MET A 89 12.86 15.30 -24.96
CA MET A 89 12.66 14.08 -24.18
C MET A 89 13.59 12.96 -24.67
N THR A 90 13.81 12.82 -25.96
CA THR A 90 14.73 11.83 -26.49
C THR A 90 16.16 12.06 -26.00
N ARG A 91 16.65 13.32 -26.10
CA ARG A 91 17.98 13.69 -25.57
C ARG A 91 18.10 13.44 -24.05
N LEU A 92 17.05 13.79 -23.29
CA LEU A 92 17.03 13.56 -21.83
C LEU A 92 17.12 12.06 -21.50
N VAL A 93 16.38 11.23 -22.22
CA VAL A 93 16.41 9.77 -22.02
C VAL A 93 17.80 9.20 -22.33
N ASP A 94 18.42 9.64 -23.42
CA ASP A 94 19.78 9.20 -23.80
C ASP A 94 20.82 9.66 -22.77
N ALA A 95 20.71 10.89 -22.26
CA ALA A 95 21.52 11.39 -21.17
C ALA A 95 21.34 10.58 -19.89
N CYS A 96 20.09 10.14 -19.59
CA CYS A 96 19.83 9.26 -18.45
C CYS A 96 20.52 7.90 -18.58
N TYR A 97 20.49 7.28 -19.75
CA TYR A 97 21.21 6.01 -19.99
C TYR A 97 22.73 6.19 -19.85
N THR A 98 23.29 7.27 -20.34
CA THR A 98 24.72 7.57 -20.25
C THR A 98 25.12 7.80 -18.79
N ARG A 99 24.33 8.58 -18.03
CA ARG A 99 24.65 8.97 -16.65
C ARG A 99 24.41 7.83 -15.65
N TYR A 100 23.38 7.02 -15.84
CA TYR A 100 22.95 5.99 -14.90
C TYR A 100 23.11 4.60 -15.50
N ARG A 101 24.33 4.20 -15.81
CA ARG A 101 24.67 2.92 -16.49
C ARG A 101 24.24 1.69 -15.68
N GLU A 102 24.22 1.79 -14.36
CA GLU A 102 23.82 0.71 -13.45
C GLU A 102 22.28 0.62 -13.24
N GLY A 103 21.53 1.44 -13.95
CA GLY A 103 20.07 1.46 -13.88
C GLY A 103 19.53 2.47 -12.88
N GLY A 104 18.22 2.46 -12.72
CA GLY A 104 17.50 3.32 -11.77
C GLY A 104 17.77 2.94 -10.32
N VAL A 105 17.33 3.81 -9.40
CA VAL A 105 17.44 3.51 -7.96
C VAL A 105 16.34 2.56 -7.54
N THR A 106 16.70 1.43 -6.96
CA THR A 106 15.79 0.49 -6.34
C THR A 106 16.30 0.14 -4.96
N ASN A 107 15.43 0.22 -3.98
CA ASN A 107 15.72 -0.19 -2.60
C ASN A 107 14.73 -1.30 -2.24
N GLY A 108 15.21 -2.37 -1.64
CA GLY A 108 14.38 -3.41 -1.08
C GLY A 108 14.66 -3.55 0.40
N GLN A 109 13.66 -3.89 1.18
CA GLN A 109 13.86 -4.27 2.56
C GLN A 109 14.54 -5.64 2.57
N LYS A 110 15.63 -5.77 3.31
CA LYS A 110 16.27 -7.07 3.56
C LYS A 110 15.37 -7.89 4.48
N GLY A 111 15.10 -9.13 4.11
CA GLY A 111 14.25 -10.04 4.86
C GLY A 111 12.76 -9.98 4.44
N ASP A 112 12.03 -11.00 4.83
CA ASP A 112 10.59 -11.07 4.60
C ASP A 112 9.86 -10.03 5.44
N VAL A 113 8.82 -9.45 4.84
CA VAL A 113 7.88 -8.67 5.64
C VAL A 113 7.22 -9.65 6.61
N PRO A 114 7.25 -9.37 7.92
CA PRO A 114 6.60 -10.26 8.86
C PRO A 114 5.19 -10.57 8.38
N ALA A 115 4.84 -11.84 8.30
CA ALA A 115 3.52 -12.31 7.87
C ALA A 115 2.36 -11.80 8.74
N ARG A 116 2.65 -10.99 9.75
CA ARG A 116 1.64 -10.34 10.58
C ARG A 116 0.95 -9.26 9.76
N TYR A 117 -0.29 -9.51 9.43
CA TYR A 117 -1.23 -8.60 8.78
C TYR A 117 -1.16 -7.14 9.29
N GLN A 118 -1.00 -6.95 10.60
CA GLN A 118 -0.87 -5.64 11.24
C GLN A 118 0.39 -4.88 10.80
N SER A 119 1.53 -5.57 10.66
CA SER A 119 2.80 -4.94 10.25
C SER A 119 2.73 -4.46 8.79
N LEU A 120 2.08 -5.22 7.92
CA LEU A 120 1.88 -4.85 6.52
C LEU A 120 0.92 -3.66 6.39
N ALA A 121 -0.19 -3.68 7.13
CA ALA A 121 -1.14 -2.58 7.15
C ALA A 121 -0.52 -1.29 7.69
N THR A 122 0.28 -1.38 8.75
CA THR A 122 1.02 -0.24 9.32
C THR A 122 2.06 0.30 8.34
N TYR A 123 2.78 -0.58 7.66
CA TYR A 123 3.73 -0.18 6.62
C TYR A 123 3.03 0.58 5.48
N LEU A 124 1.95 0.04 4.94
CA LEU A 124 1.16 0.69 3.90
C LEU A 124 0.60 2.04 4.38
N ALA A 125 0.01 2.08 5.57
CA ALA A 125 -0.54 3.29 6.15
C ALA A 125 0.51 4.41 6.22
N LYS A 126 1.74 4.10 6.60
CA LYS A 126 2.84 5.06 6.66
C LYS A 126 3.08 5.77 5.31
N TYR A 127 3.02 5.06 4.20
CA TYR A 127 3.27 5.66 2.88
C TYR A 127 2.02 6.26 2.24
N VAL A 128 0.84 5.77 2.61
CA VAL A 128 -0.44 6.24 2.11
C VAL A 128 -0.85 7.56 2.77
N VAL A 129 -0.65 7.65 4.09
CA VAL A 129 -1.18 8.75 4.92
C VAL A 129 -0.15 9.86 5.13
N SER A 130 1.16 9.57 4.97
CA SER A 130 2.21 10.57 5.21
C SER A 130 2.10 11.75 4.25
N PRO A 131 1.84 12.96 4.76
CA PRO A 131 1.90 14.17 3.94
C PRO A 131 3.36 14.49 3.61
N PRO A 132 3.63 15.35 2.60
CA PRO A 132 4.96 15.84 2.27
C PRO A 132 5.67 16.44 3.49
N ILE A 133 4.92 17.17 4.28
CA ILE A 133 5.34 17.70 5.58
C ILE A 133 4.16 17.66 6.55
N SER A 134 4.42 17.39 7.81
CA SER A 134 3.45 17.58 8.89
C SER A 134 3.57 19.01 9.42
N LEU A 135 2.47 19.67 9.73
CA LEU A 135 2.47 20.99 10.36
C LEU A 135 3.31 21.03 11.64
N ARG A 136 3.34 19.92 12.40
CA ARG A 136 4.16 19.77 13.60
C ARG A 136 5.67 19.79 13.34
N ARG A 137 6.08 19.64 12.07
CA ARG A 137 7.48 19.70 11.64
C ARG A 137 7.92 21.10 11.23
N ILE A 138 7.06 22.11 11.30
CA ILE A 138 7.43 23.49 11.08
C ILE A 138 7.96 24.03 12.42
N ASP A 139 9.28 24.23 12.50
CA ASP A 139 9.95 24.75 13.69
C ASP A 139 9.69 26.25 13.86
N ARG A 140 9.73 27.00 12.75
CA ARG A 140 9.58 28.45 12.76
C ARG A 140 8.92 28.96 11.48
N TYR A 141 8.08 29.95 11.64
CA TYR A 141 7.54 30.78 10.58
C TYR A 141 7.54 32.24 11.05
N ASP A 142 8.18 33.13 10.29
CA ASP A 142 8.36 34.57 10.62
C ASP A 142 7.55 35.50 9.71
N GLY A 143 6.65 34.96 8.91
CA GLY A 143 5.86 35.67 7.90
C GLY A 143 6.51 35.67 6.51
N GLN A 144 7.82 35.48 6.41
CA GLN A 144 8.55 35.45 5.15
C GLN A 144 9.25 34.11 4.90
N ARG A 145 9.73 33.45 5.94
CA ARG A 145 10.51 32.22 5.85
C ARG A 145 9.92 31.11 6.72
N VAL A 146 10.05 29.89 6.23
CA VAL A 146 9.63 28.66 6.92
C VAL A 146 10.88 27.82 7.20
N THR A 147 11.08 27.43 8.46
CA THR A 147 12.17 26.54 8.89
C THR A 147 11.56 25.21 9.35
N TYR A 148 12.09 24.11 8.83
CA TYR A 148 11.64 22.76 9.19
C TYR A 148 12.79 21.75 9.21
N PRO A 149 12.78 20.75 10.11
CA PRO A 149 13.77 19.68 10.17
C PRO A 149 13.43 18.57 9.19
N TYR A 150 14.46 17.93 8.66
CA TYR A 150 14.35 16.68 7.93
C TYR A 150 15.57 15.79 8.18
N ARG A 151 15.40 14.48 8.08
CA ARG A 151 16.53 13.54 8.17
C ARG A 151 17.19 13.41 6.81
N SER A 152 18.41 13.91 6.70
CA SER A 152 19.20 13.84 5.47
C SER A 152 19.59 12.38 5.13
N HIS A 153 19.55 12.04 3.85
CA HIS A 153 20.04 10.74 3.38
C HIS A 153 21.57 10.67 3.28
N LYS A 154 22.22 11.85 3.17
CA LYS A 154 23.67 11.92 3.02
C LYS A 154 24.39 11.83 4.36
N SER A 155 23.91 12.61 5.32
CA SER A 155 24.53 12.70 6.66
C SER A 155 23.90 11.77 7.67
N GLU A 156 22.73 11.17 7.36
CA GLU A 156 21.86 10.40 8.26
C GLU A 156 21.44 11.16 9.54
N ARG A 157 21.73 12.47 9.59
CA ARG A 157 21.42 13.37 10.70
C ARG A 157 20.15 14.18 10.41
N VAL A 158 19.61 14.76 11.46
CA VAL A 158 18.54 15.76 11.33
C VAL A 158 19.17 17.09 10.93
N GLU A 159 18.81 17.55 9.74
CA GLU A 159 19.18 18.85 9.19
C GLU A 159 17.98 19.77 9.23
N ARG A 160 18.21 21.09 9.27
CA ARG A 160 17.18 22.11 9.17
C ARG A 160 17.31 22.86 7.86
N GLU A 161 16.20 23.03 7.18
CA GLU A 161 16.12 23.82 5.95
C GLU A 161 15.24 25.05 6.20
N THR A 162 15.74 26.21 5.80
CA THR A 162 15.00 27.49 5.84
C THR A 162 14.80 27.96 4.42
N VAL A 163 13.56 28.14 4.01
CA VAL A 163 13.18 28.60 2.68
C VAL A 163 12.20 29.76 2.78
N ASP A 164 12.10 30.57 1.73
CA ASP A 164 11.07 31.60 1.66
C ASP A 164 9.66 30.92 1.55
N VAL A 165 8.63 31.63 1.97
CA VAL A 165 7.26 31.10 2.06
C VAL A 165 6.71 30.69 0.70
N TYR A 166 7.04 31.40 -0.39
CA TYR A 166 6.54 31.06 -1.73
C TYR A 166 7.19 29.80 -2.25
N THR A 167 8.50 29.65 -2.05
CA THR A 167 9.23 28.41 -2.35
C THR A 167 8.65 27.23 -1.57
N PHE A 168 8.35 27.42 -0.26
CA PHE A 168 7.72 26.39 0.55
C PHE A 168 6.34 25.99 0.01
N ILE A 169 5.48 26.96 -0.28
CA ILE A 169 4.15 26.73 -0.85
C ILE A 169 4.27 26.04 -2.22
N GLY A 170 5.16 26.52 -3.09
CA GLY A 170 5.42 25.92 -4.39
C GLY A 170 5.83 24.46 -4.30
N ARG A 171 6.70 24.12 -3.32
CA ARG A 171 7.04 22.71 -3.03
C ARG A 171 5.81 21.91 -2.63
N MET A 172 4.95 22.43 -1.76
CA MET A 172 3.77 21.71 -1.26
C MET A 172 2.72 21.52 -2.36
N VAL A 173 2.50 22.51 -3.21
CA VAL A 173 1.53 22.44 -4.32
C VAL A 173 1.90 21.34 -5.33
N GLN A 174 3.19 21.09 -5.56
CA GLN A 174 3.64 20.01 -6.46
C GLN A 174 3.19 18.61 -6.02
N HIS A 175 2.81 18.44 -4.75
CA HIS A 175 2.37 17.16 -4.21
C HIS A 175 0.85 16.97 -4.24
N VAL A 176 0.11 18.00 -4.67
CA VAL A 176 -1.34 17.92 -4.82
C VAL A 176 -1.66 17.16 -6.10
N PHE A 177 -2.33 16.03 -5.95
CA PHE A 177 -2.77 15.23 -7.09
C PHE A 177 -4.07 15.79 -7.70
N PRO A 178 -4.28 15.61 -8.99
CA PRO A 178 -5.54 15.95 -9.63
C PRO A 178 -6.71 15.23 -8.99
N LYS A 179 -7.91 15.82 -9.08
CA LYS A 179 -9.17 15.19 -8.61
C LYS A 179 -9.28 13.77 -9.20
N SER A 180 -9.69 12.82 -8.37
CA SER A 180 -9.87 11.40 -8.75
C SER A 180 -8.58 10.64 -9.11
N PHE A 181 -7.40 11.20 -8.88
CA PHE A 181 -6.15 10.48 -9.08
C PHE A 181 -5.98 9.37 -8.04
N GLN A 182 -5.82 8.15 -8.52
CA GLN A 182 -5.63 6.99 -7.65
C GLN A 182 -4.14 6.78 -7.34
N ARG A 183 -3.72 7.22 -6.17
CA ARG A 183 -2.34 7.05 -5.67
C ARG A 183 -1.96 5.61 -5.37
N ILE A 184 -2.96 4.76 -5.11
CA ILE A 184 -2.78 3.36 -4.72
C ILE A 184 -3.48 2.49 -5.74
N ARG A 185 -2.78 1.45 -6.21
CA ARG A 185 -3.37 0.47 -7.10
C ARG A 185 -2.87 -0.93 -6.78
N SER A 186 -3.78 -1.88 -6.84
CA SER A 186 -3.49 -3.31 -6.72
C SER A 186 -3.45 -3.97 -8.10
N TYR A 187 -2.50 -4.86 -8.32
CA TYR A 187 -2.27 -5.54 -9.58
C TYR A 187 -2.08 -7.04 -9.40
N GLY A 188 -2.26 -7.78 -10.51
CA GLY A 188 -2.08 -9.22 -10.54
C GLY A 188 -3.01 -9.94 -9.58
N VAL A 189 -2.49 -10.87 -8.79
CA VAL A 189 -3.30 -11.63 -7.82
C VAL A 189 -3.82 -10.77 -6.67
N GLN A 190 -3.32 -9.56 -6.48
CA GLN A 190 -3.83 -8.61 -5.49
C GLN A 190 -4.98 -7.74 -6.03
N ALA A 191 -5.24 -7.75 -7.33
CA ALA A 191 -6.37 -7.04 -7.91
C ALA A 191 -7.68 -7.77 -7.59
N THR A 192 -8.70 -7.02 -7.16
CA THR A 192 -9.99 -7.57 -6.69
C THR A 192 -10.61 -8.58 -7.66
N LYS A 193 -10.62 -8.26 -8.96
CA LYS A 193 -11.17 -9.17 -10.00
C LYS A 193 -10.36 -10.46 -10.13
N THR A 194 -9.04 -10.37 -10.13
CA THR A 194 -8.15 -11.53 -10.26
C THR A 194 -8.17 -12.38 -9.01
N PHE A 195 -8.12 -11.74 -7.85
CA PHE A 195 -8.23 -12.41 -6.56
C PHE A 195 -9.54 -13.23 -6.45
N ALA A 196 -10.65 -12.65 -6.86
CA ALA A 196 -11.94 -13.35 -6.84
C ALA A 196 -11.94 -14.63 -7.72
N LYS A 197 -11.27 -14.56 -8.88
CA LYS A 197 -11.15 -15.71 -9.80
C LYS A 197 -10.18 -16.79 -9.32
N LEU A 198 -9.07 -16.40 -8.71
CA LEU A 198 -8.00 -17.31 -8.27
C LEU A 198 -8.18 -17.79 -6.83
N LYS A 199 -9.21 -17.32 -6.14
CA LYS A 199 -9.40 -17.54 -4.71
C LYS A 199 -9.46 -19.04 -4.35
N GLY A 200 -10.24 -19.84 -5.07
CA GLY A 200 -10.32 -21.28 -4.84
C GLY A 200 -8.96 -21.94 -4.98
N VAL A 201 -8.27 -21.65 -6.07
CA VAL A 201 -6.96 -22.22 -6.38
C VAL A 201 -5.89 -21.81 -5.37
N ILE A 202 -5.90 -20.53 -4.94
CA ILE A 202 -5.00 -20.03 -3.89
C ILE A 202 -5.31 -20.72 -2.55
N GLN A 203 -6.57 -20.94 -2.22
CA GLN A 203 -6.98 -21.64 -1.01
C GLN A 203 -6.54 -23.12 -1.02
N GLU A 204 -6.68 -23.81 -2.14
CA GLU A 204 -6.20 -25.19 -2.29
C GLU A 204 -4.68 -25.28 -2.21
N ALA A 205 -3.95 -24.36 -2.86
CA ALA A 205 -2.49 -24.29 -2.76
C ALA A 205 -2.02 -24.00 -1.32
N LEU A 206 -2.68 -23.08 -0.62
CA LEU A 206 -2.42 -22.79 0.78
C LEU A 206 -2.76 -23.97 1.69
N ALA A 207 -3.86 -24.70 1.44
CA ALA A 207 -4.22 -25.88 2.20
C ALA A 207 -3.19 -27.01 2.05
N LYS A 208 -2.61 -27.20 0.85
CA LYS A 208 -1.50 -28.14 0.63
C LYS A 208 -0.23 -27.73 1.41
N VAL A 209 0.10 -26.43 1.45
CA VAL A 209 1.24 -25.92 2.24
C VAL A 209 0.95 -26.02 3.75
N GLN A 210 -0.28 -25.76 4.17
CA GLN A 210 -0.71 -25.86 5.57
C GLN A 210 -0.74 -27.31 6.09
N GLY A 211 -0.97 -28.29 5.21
CA GLY A 211 -0.83 -29.69 5.54
C GLY A 211 0.58 -30.08 5.99
N ILE A 212 1.59 -29.29 5.59
CA ILE A 212 3.00 -29.46 6.00
C ILE A 212 3.29 -28.66 7.29
N VAL A 213 2.53 -27.61 7.58
CA VAL A 213 2.70 -26.74 8.76
C VAL A 213 1.46 -26.81 9.67
N LYS A 214 1.13 -28.00 10.15
CA LYS A 214 0.11 -28.15 11.20
C LYS A 214 0.63 -27.52 12.50
N GLY A 215 0.22 -26.31 12.79
CA GLY A 215 0.40 -25.77 14.14
C GLY A 215 0.28 -24.27 14.37
N ALA A 216 0.30 -23.39 13.36
CA ALA A 216 0.56 -21.97 13.64
C ALA A 216 -0.31 -20.94 12.92
N ILE A 217 -1.45 -21.25 12.32
CA ILE A 217 -2.31 -20.19 11.76
C ILE A 217 -3.63 -20.14 12.53
N LYS A 218 -3.63 -19.29 13.56
CA LYS A 218 -4.87 -18.84 14.21
C LYS A 218 -5.57 -17.90 13.24
N ILE A 219 -6.70 -18.33 12.68
CA ILE A 219 -7.54 -17.47 11.83
C ILE A 219 -8.05 -16.34 12.73
N ILE A 220 -7.49 -15.15 12.55
CA ILE A 220 -7.92 -13.96 13.27
C ILE A 220 -9.16 -13.43 12.56
N ALA A 221 -10.31 -13.52 13.21
CA ALA A 221 -11.53 -12.89 12.72
C ALA A 221 -11.29 -11.38 12.49
N PRO A 222 -11.81 -10.80 11.40
CA PRO A 222 -11.63 -9.37 11.15
C PRO A 222 -12.24 -8.56 12.29
N LEU A 223 -11.40 -7.74 12.91
CA LEU A 223 -11.82 -6.88 14.00
C LEU A 223 -12.93 -5.92 13.54
N THR A 224 -13.97 -5.77 14.33
CA THR A 224 -15.00 -4.77 14.11
C THR A 224 -14.40 -3.36 14.26
N TYR A 225 -15.10 -2.33 13.79
CA TYR A 225 -14.70 -0.93 14.00
C TYR A 225 -14.47 -0.62 15.47
N ARG A 226 -15.39 -1.06 16.35
CA ARG A 226 -15.30 -0.91 17.82
C ARG A 226 -14.00 -1.51 18.37
N GLN A 227 -13.68 -2.74 17.97
CA GLN A 227 -12.45 -3.42 18.42
C GLN A 227 -11.18 -2.71 17.93
N ARG A 228 -11.17 -2.24 16.66
CA ARG A 228 -10.04 -1.47 16.12
C ARG A 228 -9.84 -0.15 16.83
N TYR A 229 -10.92 0.56 17.10
CA TYR A 229 -10.88 1.82 17.84
C TYR A 229 -10.35 1.60 19.26
N GLN A 230 -10.87 0.57 19.95
CA GLN A 230 -10.44 0.21 21.30
C GLN A 230 -8.96 -0.17 21.35
N GLN A 231 -8.45 -0.91 20.35
CA GLN A 231 -7.03 -1.26 20.27
C GLN A 231 -6.13 -0.05 19.99
N SER A 232 -6.59 0.90 19.19
CA SER A 232 -5.79 2.07 18.81
C SER A 232 -5.79 3.18 19.85
N THR A 233 -6.88 3.34 20.60
CA THR A 233 -7.06 4.45 21.54
C THR A 233 -7.08 4.02 23.01
N GLY A 234 -7.17 2.71 23.29
CA GLY A 234 -7.39 2.18 24.63
C GLY A 234 -8.80 2.42 25.18
N ARG A 235 -9.70 3.05 24.41
CA ARG A 235 -11.06 3.42 24.85
C ARG A 235 -12.11 2.74 23.99
N ASP A 236 -13.19 2.29 24.61
CA ASP A 236 -14.34 1.75 23.89
C ASP A 236 -15.24 2.89 23.40
N PRO A 237 -15.45 3.08 22.07
CA PRO A 237 -16.27 4.18 21.54
C PRO A 237 -17.75 4.06 21.90
N LEU A 238 -18.19 2.88 22.33
CA LEU A 238 -19.57 2.64 22.76
C LEU A 238 -19.71 2.47 24.28
N ARG A 239 -18.77 3.03 25.05
CA ARG A 239 -18.90 3.17 26.51
C ARG A 239 -18.90 4.64 26.90
N CYS A 240 -19.87 5.02 27.72
CA CYS A 240 -19.94 6.37 28.25
C CYS A 240 -18.72 6.67 29.12
N PRO A 241 -17.95 7.74 28.86
CA PRO A 241 -16.75 8.05 29.65
C PRO A 241 -17.07 8.43 31.11
N HIS A 242 -18.30 8.87 31.39
CA HIS A 242 -18.73 9.29 32.71
C HIS A 242 -19.30 8.13 33.57
N CYS A 243 -20.26 7.39 33.03
CA CYS A 243 -20.97 6.36 33.78
C CYS A 243 -20.61 4.92 33.40
N GLN A 244 -19.72 4.73 32.40
CA GLN A 244 -19.26 3.43 31.93
C GLN A 244 -20.36 2.51 31.37
N ARG A 245 -21.59 3.00 31.21
CA ARG A 245 -22.69 2.23 30.58
C ARG A 245 -22.49 2.10 29.09
N ALA A 246 -23.00 1.02 28.52
CA ALA A 246 -22.99 0.81 27.07
C ALA A 246 -23.85 1.86 26.35
N MET A 247 -23.34 2.41 25.26
CA MET A 247 -24.05 3.34 24.38
C MET A 247 -24.38 2.64 23.07
N GLY A 248 -25.56 2.90 22.52
CA GLY A 248 -25.94 2.49 21.16
C GLY A 248 -25.36 3.45 20.10
N LEU A 249 -24.97 2.90 18.97
CA LEU A 249 -24.63 3.71 17.82
C LEU A 249 -25.91 4.19 17.16
N TRP A 250 -26.17 5.50 17.23
CA TRP A 250 -27.40 6.10 16.72
C TRP A 250 -27.24 6.59 15.27
N ARG A 251 -26.18 7.38 15.04
CA ARG A 251 -25.94 7.99 13.74
C ARG A 251 -24.44 8.21 13.51
N ILE A 252 -23.98 7.99 12.26
CA ILE A 252 -22.66 8.42 11.79
C ILE A 252 -22.90 9.48 10.72
N TRP A 253 -22.33 10.65 10.95
CA TRP A 253 -22.40 11.78 10.03
C TRP A 253 -20.99 12.22 9.62
N HIS A 254 -20.83 12.62 8.37
CA HIS A 254 -19.57 13.14 7.86
C HIS A 254 -19.82 14.49 7.16
N PRO A 255 -18.98 15.53 7.36
CA PRO A 255 -19.20 16.86 6.79
C PRO A 255 -19.37 16.88 5.27
N THR A 256 -18.63 16.03 4.57
CA THR A 256 -18.62 15.96 3.09
C THR A 256 -19.63 14.98 2.53
N TYR A 257 -19.91 13.89 3.24
CA TYR A 257 -20.72 12.77 2.72
C TYR A 257 -22.12 12.69 3.37
N GLY A 258 -22.43 13.59 4.31
CA GLY A 258 -23.71 13.58 5.02
C GLY A 258 -23.85 12.41 5.98
N VAL A 259 -25.06 11.88 6.12
CA VAL A 259 -25.37 10.75 6.99
C VAL A 259 -24.86 9.46 6.35
N ILE A 260 -23.90 8.80 6.99
CA ILE A 260 -23.33 7.52 6.56
C ILE A 260 -24.10 6.33 7.16
N TYR A 261 -24.58 6.49 8.38
CA TYR A 261 -25.35 5.48 9.11
C TYR A 261 -26.42 6.18 9.96
N ASP A 262 -27.62 5.64 9.95
CA ASP A 262 -28.75 6.08 10.76
C ASP A 262 -29.53 4.84 11.23
N GLU A 263 -29.56 4.63 12.56
CA GLU A 263 -30.24 3.47 13.17
C GLU A 263 -31.74 3.47 12.91
N LEU A 264 -32.38 4.64 12.95
CA LEU A 264 -33.81 4.75 12.64
C LEU A 264 -34.14 4.35 11.21
N GLU A 265 -33.32 4.78 10.26
CA GLU A 265 -33.51 4.41 8.86
C GLU A 265 -33.25 2.93 8.63
N THR A 266 -32.29 2.37 9.34
CA THR A 266 -31.94 0.96 9.32
C THR A 266 -33.06 0.09 9.91
N MET A 267 -33.66 0.51 11.02
CA MET A 267 -34.84 -0.13 11.63
C MET A 267 -36.05 -0.06 10.70
N ARG A 268 -36.34 1.10 10.09
CA ARG A 268 -37.45 1.28 9.14
C ARG A 268 -37.31 0.40 7.90
N ARG A 269 -36.09 0.15 7.44
CA ARG A 269 -35.83 -0.69 6.26
C ARG A 269 -35.84 -2.19 6.57
N GLY A 270 -35.97 -2.60 7.83
CA GLY A 270 -35.98 -4.00 8.26
C GLY A 270 -34.72 -4.80 7.94
N LYS A 271 -33.64 -4.12 7.55
CA LYS A 271 -32.38 -4.76 7.08
C LYS A 271 -31.42 -5.19 8.17
N TYR A 272 -31.63 -4.72 9.41
CA TYR A 272 -30.81 -5.09 10.57
C TYR A 272 -31.70 -5.24 11.79
N ALA A 273 -32.20 -6.45 12.04
CA ALA A 273 -32.60 -6.82 13.39
C ALA A 273 -31.36 -6.77 14.28
N SER A 274 -31.45 -6.18 15.45
CA SER A 274 -30.39 -6.07 16.43
C SER A 274 -29.60 -7.36 16.54
N GLN A 275 -28.30 -7.31 16.28
CA GLN A 275 -27.40 -8.49 16.33
C GLN A 275 -27.21 -9.11 17.71
N GLU A 276 -27.95 -8.64 18.72
CA GLU A 276 -27.86 -9.16 20.09
C GLU A 276 -28.77 -10.36 20.38
N THR A 277 -29.67 -10.74 19.48
CA THR A 277 -30.66 -11.81 19.74
C THR A 277 -30.72 -12.91 18.68
N ARG A 278 -29.72 -13.05 17.82
CA ARG A 278 -29.65 -14.24 16.96
C ARG A 278 -28.44 -15.08 17.34
N ALA A 279 -28.70 -16.13 18.11
CA ALA A 279 -27.92 -17.36 18.07
C ALA A 279 -27.75 -17.75 16.60
N ALA A 280 -26.52 -18.01 16.19
CA ALA A 280 -26.15 -18.25 14.81
C ALA A 280 -26.94 -19.40 14.21
N PRO A 281 -27.60 -19.22 13.07
CA PRO A 281 -27.76 -20.30 12.15
C PRO A 281 -26.59 -20.30 11.17
N ASP A 282 -26.08 -21.47 10.98
CA ASP A 282 -25.10 -21.92 10.00
C ASP A 282 -24.98 -21.04 8.76
N GLY A 283 -24.02 -20.14 8.73
CA GLY A 283 -23.66 -19.28 7.64
C GLY A 283 -22.17 -19.29 7.35
N GLY A 284 -21.52 -20.43 7.57
CA GLY A 284 -20.08 -20.61 7.51
C GLY A 284 -19.42 -20.29 6.16
N ALA A 285 -20.16 -20.20 5.07
CA ALA A 285 -19.56 -20.05 3.74
C ALA A 285 -19.21 -18.59 3.34
N ARG A 286 -19.95 -17.59 3.81
CA ARG A 286 -19.68 -16.19 3.42
C ARG A 286 -18.73 -15.43 4.36
N ARG A 287 -18.53 -15.88 5.59
CA ARG A 287 -17.62 -15.27 6.58
C ARG A 287 -16.16 -15.73 6.42
N ALA A 288 -15.95 -16.96 5.96
CA ALA A 288 -14.60 -17.49 5.69
C ALA A 288 -13.87 -16.74 4.56
N LEU A 289 -14.59 -16.02 3.74
CA LEU A 289 -14.13 -15.37 2.53
C LEU A 289 -13.31 -14.08 2.73
N ARG A 290 -13.40 -13.44 3.89
CA ARG A 290 -12.57 -12.26 4.24
C ARG A 290 -11.35 -12.59 5.11
N ALA A 291 -11.30 -13.76 5.69
CA ALA A 291 -10.25 -14.17 6.62
C ALA A 291 -9.08 -14.92 5.95
N ALA A 292 -9.23 -15.33 4.71
CA ALA A 292 -8.20 -16.10 3.99
C ALA A 292 -7.19 -15.21 3.22
N SER A 293 -6.86 -14.02 3.74
CA SER A 293 -5.61 -13.34 3.38
C SER A 293 -4.45 -13.92 4.20
N GLY A 294 -4.40 -15.23 4.31
CA GLY A 294 -3.27 -15.99 4.81
C GLY A 294 -2.06 -15.66 3.94
N GLY A 295 -1.00 -15.20 4.58
CA GLY A 295 0.12 -14.54 3.97
C GLY A 295 0.75 -15.29 2.81
N VAL A 296 0.45 -14.82 1.61
CA VAL A 296 1.37 -15.00 0.50
C VAL A 296 2.62 -14.22 0.89
N PRO A 297 3.81 -14.84 0.88
CA PRO A 297 5.05 -14.12 1.20
C PRO A 297 5.15 -12.88 0.32
N VAL A 298 5.38 -11.72 0.91
CA VAL A 298 5.45 -10.44 0.19
C VAL A 298 6.82 -9.82 0.37
N SER A 299 7.37 -9.34 -0.72
CA SER A 299 8.61 -8.57 -0.73
C SER A 299 8.32 -7.09 -0.92
N LEU A 300 9.13 -6.25 -0.30
CA LEU A 300 9.02 -4.80 -0.37
C LEU A 300 10.04 -4.23 -1.34
N PHE A 301 9.58 -3.50 -2.34
CA PHE A 301 10.43 -2.80 -3.28
C PHE A 301 10.09 -1.30 -3.30
N GLY A 302 11.13 -0.46 -3.30
CA GLY A 302 11.02 0.96 -3.60
C GLY A 302 11.68 1.23 -4.95
N LEU A 303 10.96 1.84 -5.88
CA LEU A 303 11.46 2.25 -7.19
C LEU A 303 11.49 3.79 -7.27
N ARG A 304 12.63 4.35 -7.63
CA ARG A 304 12.86 5.79 -7.87
C ARG A 304 13.37 6.01 -9.28
#